data_9fd4ce9343eb0673cce6e43bad940efd
#
_entry.id   9fd4ce9343eb0673cce6e43bad940efd
#
_cell.length_a   1.000
_cell.length_b   1.000
_cell.length_c   1.000
_cell.angle_alpha   90.00
_cell.angle_beta   90.00
_cell.angle_gamma   90.00
#
_symmetry.space_group_name_H-M   'P 1'
#
loop_
_entity.id
_entity.type
_entity.pdbx_description
1 polymer ?
#
loop_
_entity_poly.entity_id
_entity_poly.type
_entity_poly.pdbx_seq_one_letter_code
_entity_poly.pdbx_strand_id
1 'polypeptide(L)'
;MAQFDVRRNTGKNRDDIPFVVLVQSSIFDSYRRTVVVPLVRESALGKISDARFNPTFKIDGIAVVLHPLEIVSVANERLGECVGSLAHDGNRITDALDELLTRAWG
;
A
#
# COMPACT_ATOMS: atom_id res chain seq x y z
N MET A 1 -13.16 3.19 7.72
CA MET A 1 -11.79 2.93 7.25
C MET A 1 -11.11 4.26 6.95
N ALA A 2 -9.90 4.43 7.44
CA ALA A 2 -9.18 5.68 7.22
C ALA A 2 -8.15 5.52 6.11
N GLN A 3 -7.94 6.59 5.35
CA GLN A 3 -6.89 6.62 4.35
C GLN A 3 -5.54 6.35 5.03
N PHE A 4 -4.71 5.54 4.38
CA PHE A 4 -3.39 5.10 4.85
C PHE A 4 -3.42 4.10 6.01
N ASP A 5 -4.58 3.57 6.37
CA ASP A 5 -4.62 2.41 7.26
C ASP A 5 -3.92 1.22 6.61
N VAL A 6 -3.21 0.46 7.43
CA VAL A 6 -2.51 -0.74 6.99
C VAL A 6 -3.31 -1.96 7.44
N ARG A 7 -3.63 -2.81 6.49
CA ARG A 7 -4.41 -4.03 6.72
C ARG A 7 -3.61 -5.27 6.36
N ARG A 8 -3.86 -6.36 7.06
CA ARG A 8 -3.24 -7.64 6.70
C ARG A 8 -3.74 -8.10 5.34
N ASN A 9 -2.82 -8.63 4.54
CA ASN A 9 -3.19 -9.26 3.27
C ASN A 9 -3.75 -10.65 3.57
N THR A 10 -4.96 -10.93 3.05
CA THR A 10 -5.62 -12.23 3.24
C THR A 10 -5.53 -13.12 2.00
N GLY A 11 -4.83 -12.66 0.95
CA GLY A 11 -4.69 -13.37 -0.31
C GLY A 11 -3.61 -14.43 -0.29
N LYS A 12 -3.38 -15.03 -1.45
CA LYS A 12 -2.43 -16.15 -1.60
C LYS A 12 -0.98 -15.74 -1.42
N ASN A 13 -0.65 -14.48 -1.71
CA ASN A 13 0.73 -13.99 -1.66
C ASN A 13 1.08 -13.35 -0.31
N ARG A 14 0.35 -13.69 0.75
CA ARG A 14 0.52 -13.02 2.04
C ARG A 14 1.90 -13.21 2.69
N ASP A 15 2.67 -14.21 2.26
CA ASP A 15 4.03 -14.39 2.77
C ASP A 15 4.97 -13.31 2.23
N ASP A 16 4.89 -13.02 0.94
CA ASP A 16 5.71 -11.99 0.29
C ASP A 16 5.09 -10.61 0.40
N ILE A 17 3.77 -10.55 0.46
CA ILE A 17 2.99 -9.31 0.58
C ILE A 17 2.16 -9.40 1.85
N PRO A 18 2.76 -9.14 3.02
CA PRO A 18 2.04 -9.33 4.29
C PRO A 18 0.95 -8.32 4.55
N PHE A 19 1.05 -7.14 3.94
CA PHE A 19 0.13 -6.03 4.20
C PHE A 19 -0.25 -5.32 2.92
N VAL A 20 -1.36 -4.58 3.03
CA VAL A 20 -1.76 -3.59 2.01
C VAL A 20 -2.05 -2.28 2.74
N VAL A 21 -1.86 -1.17 2.05
CA VAL A 21 -2.20 0.16 2.60
C VAL A 21 -3.36 0.73 1.81
N LEU A 22 -4.35 1.26 2.53
CA LEU A 22 -5.53 1.90 1.94
C LEU A 22 -5.14 3.30 1.45
N VAL A 23 -5.29 3.55 0.16
CA VAL A 23 -4.94 4.85 -0.42
C VAL A 23 -6.16 5.66 -0.82
N GLN A 24 -7.33 5.03 -0.81
CA GLN A 24 -8.58 5.68 -1.17
C GLN A 24 -9.00 6.68 -0.11
N SER A 25 -9.47 7.85 -0.55
CA SER A 25 -10.02 8.85 0.37
C SER A 25 -11.21 8.27 1.14
N SER A 26 -11.33 8.64 2.41
CA SER A 26 -12.44 8.16 3.26
C SER A 26 -13.80 8.65 2.80
N ILE A 27 -13.88 9.66 1.93
CA ILE A 27 -15.16 10.09 1.38
C ILE A 27 -15.83 9.01 0.54
N PHE A 28 -15.08 7.98 0.13
CA PHE A 28 -15.60 6.86 -0.65
C PHE A 28 -15.85 5.60 0.19
N ASP A 29 -15.87 5.72 1.51
CA ASP A 29 -16.02 4.56 2.40
C ASP A 29 -17.36 3.84 2.23
N SER A 30 -18.37 4.52 1.68
CA SER A 30 -19.67 3.89 1.41
C SER A 30 -19.65 2.90 0.25
N TYR A 31 -18.59 2.88 -0.53
CA TYR A 31 -18.46 1.95 -1.64
C TYR A 31 -18.03 0.58 -1.15
N ARG A 32 -18.37 -0.46 -1.91
CA ARG A 32 -18.10 -1.84 -1.51
C ARG A 32 -16.65 -2.26 -1.75
N ARG A 33 -15.89 -1.46 -2.47
CA ARG A 33 -14.50 -1.76 -2.78
C ARG A 33 -13.59 -0.64 -2.31
N THR A 34 -12.37 -1.00 -2.02
CA THR A 34 -11.36 -0.05 -1.57
C THR A 34 -10.07 -0.24 -2.39
N VAL A 35 -9.52 0.87 -2.84
CA VAL A 35 -8.24 0.85 -3.57
C VAL A 35 -7.11 0.76 -2.56
N VAL A 36 -6.25 -0.23 -2.76
CA VAL A 36 -5.11 -0.48 -1.88
C VAL A 36 -3.83 -0.63 -2.71
N VAL A 37 -2.70 -0.42 -2.05
CA VAL A 37 -1.38 -0.66 -2.64
C VAL A 37 -0.67 -1.72 -1.80
N PRO A 38 -0.13 -2.77 -2.43
CA PRO A 38 0.59 -3.81 -1.69
C PRO A 38 1.86 -3.27 -1.03
N LEU A 39 2.11 -3.79 0.17
CA LEU A 39 3.36 -3.59 0.89
C LEU A 39 4.11 -4.92 0.82
N VAL A 40 5.13 -4.97 -0.01
CA VAL A 40 5.89 -6.18 -0.31
C VAL A 40 7.03 -6.31 0.69
N ARG A 41 7.22 -7.50 1.23
CA ARG A 41 8.35 -7.75 2.13
C ARG A 41 9.65 -7.39 1.40
N GLU A 42 10.47 -6.57 2.03
CA GLU A 42 11.71 -6.08 1.42
C GLU A 42 12.60 -7.23 0.95
N SER A 43 12.69 -8.28 1.74
CA SER A 43 13.50 -9.45 1.41
C SER A 43 13.00 -10.19 0.16
N ALA A 44 11.73 -10.07 -0.17
CA ALA A 44 11.15 -10.73 -1.34
C ALA A 44 11.31 -9.90 -2.62
N LEU A 45 11.39 -8.58 -2.47
CA LEU A 45 11.46 -7.68 -3.62
C LEU A 45 12.88 -7.54 -4.18
N GLY A 46 13.88 -7.68 -3.34
CA GLY A 46 15.26 -7.50 -3.74
C GLY A 46 15.68 -6.03 -3.76
N LYS A 47 16.57 -5.68 -4.67
CA LYS A 47 17.14 -4.32 -4.71
C LYS A 47 16.11 -3.31 -5.22
N ILE A 48 15.98 -2.22 -4.46
CA ILE A 48 15.09 -1.11 -4.82
C ILE A 48 15.91 -0.09 -5.61
N SER A 49 15.45 0.23 -6.82
CA SER A 49 16.16 1.17 -7.69
C SER A 49 15.69 2.62 -7.52
N ASP A 50 14.49 2.84 -7.01
CA ASP A 50 13.91 4.17 -6.87
C ASP A 50 13.15 4.27 -5.56
N ALA A 51 13.80 4.86 -4.54
CA ALA A 51 13.23 4.98 -3.21
C ALA A 51 12.03 5.95 -3.15
N ARG A 52 11.90 6.84 -4.11
CA ARG A 52 10.77 7.76 -4.16
C ARG A 52 9.51 7.06 -4.66
N PHE A 53 9.66 6.20 -5.67
CA PHE A 53 8.56 5.42 -6.21
C PHE A 53 8.24 4.20 -5.35
N ASN A 54 9.25 3.64 -4.71
CA ASN A 54 9.12 2.45 -3.85
C ASN A 54 9.63 2.77 -2.44
N PRO A 55 8.92 3.62 -1.69
CA PRO A 55 9.34 3.93 -0.32
C PRO A 55 9.22 2.71 0.59
N THR A 56 10.13 2.65 1.57
CA THR A 56 10.15 1.56 2.55
C THR A 56 9.52 2.01 3.85
N PHE A 57 8.89 1.06 4.52
CA PHE A 57 8.27 1.28 5.82
C PHE A 57 8.56 0.08 6.71
N LYS A 58 8.33 0.24 8.00
CA LYS A 58 8.43 -0.85 8.95
C LYS A 58 7.08 -1.02 9.63
N ILE A 59 6.45 -2.16 9.44
CA ILE A 59 5.14 -2.47 10.00
C ILE A 59 5.28 -3.72 10.86
N ASP A 60 4.94 -3.59 12.13
CA ASP A 60 4.96 -4.74 13.03
C ASP A 60 6.32 -5.44 13.05
N GLY A 61 7.41 -4.65 12.95
CA GLY A 61 8.76 -5.19 12.91
C GLY A 61 9.22 -5.71 11.56
N ILE A 62 8.37 -5.67 10.54
CA ILE A 62 8.66 -6.20 9.22
C ILE A 62 8.97 -5.05 8.25
N ALA A 63 10.13 -5.10 7.60
CA ALA A 63 10.48 -4.12 6.57
C ALA A 63 9.72 -4.43 5.28
N VAL A 64 8.96 -3.47 4.81
CA VAL A 64 8.13 -3.60 3.61
C VAL A 64 8.35 -2.44 2.67
N VAL A 65 8.03 -2.66 1.40
CA VAL A 65 8.20 -1.70 0.32
C VAL A 65 6.86 -1.47 -0.35
N LEU A 66 6.49 -0.21 -0.53
CA LEU A 66 5.28 0.16 -1.27
C LEU A 66 5.48 -0.18 -2.75
N HIS A 67 4.50 -0.84 -3.36
CA HIS A 67 4.59 -1.23 -4.76
C HIS A 67 3.43 -0.64 -5.58
N PRO A 68 3.52 0.64 -6.00
CA PRO A 68 2.40 1.32 -6.67
C PRO A 68 1.94 0.67 -7.97
N LEU A 69 2.84 0.00 -8.69
CA LEU A 69 2.45 -0.67 -9.95
C LEU A 69 1.46 -1.81 -9.75
N GLU A 70 1.31 -2.29 -8.53
CA GLU A 70 0.35 -3.34 -8.22
C GLU A 70 -0.88 -2.80 -7.48
N ILE A 71 -1.14 -1.52 -7.60
CA ILE A 71 -2.35 -0.90 -7.07
C ILE A 71 -3.59 -1.67 -7.55
N VAL A 72 -4.52 -1.94 -6.63
CA VAL A 72 -5.66 -2.79 -6.94
C VAL A 72 -6.86 -2.41 -6.08
N SER A 73 -8.04 -2.70 -6.60
CA SER A 73 -9.30 -2.55 -5.86
C SER A 73 -9.66 -3.90 -5.24
N VAL A 74 -10.00 -3.88 -3.95
CA VAL A 74 -10.33 -5.09 -3.19
C VAL A 74 -11.72 -4.92 -2.58
N ALA A 75 -12.51 -6.00 -2.57
CA ALA A 75 -13.79 -5.98 -1.88
C ALA A 75 -13.55 -5.76 -0.38
N ASN A 76 -14.35 -4.89 0.23
CA ASN A 76 -14.13 -4.51 1.64
C ASN A 76 -14.13 -5.70 2.59
N GLU A 77 -14.96 -6.71 2.34
CA GLU A 77 -15.02 -7.90 3.18
C GLU A 77 -13.76 -8.77 3.10
N ARG A 78 -12.89 -8.52 2.14
CA ARG A 78 -11.63 -9.24 2.01
C ARG A 78 -10.46 -8.54 2.68
N LEU A 79 -10.67 -7.34 3.20
CA LEU A 79 -9.63 -6.64 3.95
C LEU A 79 -9.41 -7.33 5.29
N GLY A 80 -8.15 -7.58 5.62
CA GLY A 80 -7.79 -8.17 6.91
C GLY A 80 -7.86 -7.14 8.04
N GLU A 81 -7.38 -7.53 9.21
CA GLU A 81 -7.41 -6.63 10.35
C GLU A 81 -6.49 -5.43 10.13
N CYS A 82 -6.86 -4.31 10.74
CA CYS A 82 -6.03 -3.11 10.74
C CYS A 82 -4.88 -3.30 11.74
N VAL A 83 -3.65 -3.16 11.27
CA VAL A 83 -2.46 -3.33 12.11
C VAL A 83 -1.73 -2.03 12.37
N GLY A 84 -2.17 -0.94 11.79
CA GLY A 84 -1.55 0.35 11.99
C GLY A 84 -1.99 1.37 10.96
N SER A 85 -1.27 2.48 10.92
CA SER A 85 -1.54 3.57 9.99
C SER A 85 -0.23 4.17 9.50
N LEU A 86 -0.19 4.54 8.23
CA LEU A 86 0.93 5.28 7.64
C LEU A 86 0.56 6.74 7.38
N ALA A 87 -0.43 7.27 8.10
CA ALA A 87 -0.88 8.64 7.89
C ALA A 87 0.24 9.67 8.09
N HIS A 88 1.17 9.42 9.00
CA HIS A 88 2.32 10.31 9.22
C HIS A 88 3.24 10.36 8.00
N ASP A 89 3.26 9.31 7.21
CA ASP A 89 4.07 9.20 6.00
C ASP A 89 3.22 9.31 4.73
N GLY A 90 2.01 9.84 4.84
CA GLY A 90 1.08 9.95 3.72
C GLY A 90 1.68 10.64 2.50
N ASN A 91 2.53 11.66 2.72
CA ASN A 91 3.18 12.37 1.63
C ASN A 91 4.09 11.46 0.79
N ARG A 92 4.76 10.52 1.42
CA ARG A 92 5.62 9.57 0.70
C ARG A 92 4.79 8.66 -0.18
N ILE A 93 3.59 8.30 0.27
CA ILE A 93 2.67 7.46 -0.50
C ILE A 93 2.08 8.24 -1.66
N THR A 94 1.59 9.45 -1.41
CA THR A 94 1.02 10.27 -2.49
C THR A 94 2.07 10.67 -3.51
N ASP A 95 3.31 10.93 -3.09
CA ASP A 95 4.39 11.21 -4.02
C ASP A 95 4.66 10.01 -4.94
N ALA A 96 4.64 8.80 -4.40
CA ALA A 96 4.82 7.59 -5.19
C ALA A 96 3.68 7.41 -6.20
N LEU A 97 2.44 7.67 -5.78
CA LEU A 97 1.29 7.59 -6.68
C LEU A 97 1.33 8.67 -7.75
N ASP A 98 1.82 9.86 -7.41
CA ASP A 98 2.01 10.92 -8.40
C ASP A 98 3.02 10.51 -9.46
N GLU A 99 4.10 9.84 -9.07
CA GLU A 99 5.07 9.31 -10.02
C GLU A 99 4.40 8.34 -10.99
N LEU A 100 3.53 7.48 -10.46
CA LEU A 100 2.81 6.50 -11.27
C LEU A 100 1.88 7.17 -12.27
N LEU A 101 1.16 8.20 -11.84
CA LEU A 101 0.05 8.76 -12.61
C LEU A 101 0.44 9.94 -13.48
N THR A 102 1.41 10.74 -13.06
CA THR A 102 1.71 12.01 -13.74
C THR A 102 3.04 12.00 -14.48
N ARG A 103 4.06 11.39 -13.91
CA ARG A 103 5.37 11.38 -14.56
C ARG A 103 5.45 10.44 -15.75
N ALA A 104 4.51 9.54 -15.87
CA ALA A 104 4.42 8.65 -17.01
C ALA A 104 4.08 9.36 -18.32
N TRP A 105 3.77 10.63 -18.25
CA TRP A 105 3.57 11.47 -19.41
C TRP A 105 4.81 11.61 -20.28
N GLY A 106 5.88 11.61 -19.62
CA GLY A 106 7.10 11.89 -20.24
C GLY A 106 7.63 10.78 -21.05
#